data_e0e5780f5168f088b1a30201c04ee26c
#
_entry.id   e0e5780f5168f088b1a30201c04ee26c
#
_cell.length_a   1.000
_cell.length_b   1.000
_cell.length_c   1.000
_cell.angle_alpha   90.00
_cell.angle_beta   90.00
_cell.angle_gamma   90.00
#
_symmetry.space_group_name_H-M   'P 1'
#
loop_
_entity.id
_entity.type
_entity.pdbx_description
1 polymer ?
#
loop_
_entity_poly.entity_id
_entity_poly.type
_entity_poly.pdbx_seq_one_letter_code
_entity_poly.pdbx_strand_id
1 'polypeptide(L)'
;MATKATSRSGSADGAPARSQTGLSIVVPVFNEAAGLARFHDRLVEVARALQKNRGLKCEVVYVDDGSRDDTFAVAKALPADTLDVQVISLSRNFGKEAALMAGLDHARLGAVLFMDGDGQHPPSLVDRLVGHWLDEGYDVIYTAKVHRENEPAFRRFGVKAFYSLINWGARQKIPADAGDFRLLSPRA
;
A
#
# COMPACT_ATOMS: atom_id res chain seq x y z
N MET A 1 -12.40 -1.13 11.64
CA MET A 1 -11.05 -1.62 11.30
C MET A 1 -10.12 -1.38 12.47
N ALA A 2 -9.42 -2.41 12.94
CA ALA A 2 -8.35 -2.26 13.91
C ALA A 2 -7.01 -2.13 13.18
N THR A 3 -6.14 -1.26 13.66
CA THR A 3 -4.76 -1.14 13.17
C THR A 3 -3.87 -2.00 14.06
N LYS A 4 -3.04 -2.87 13.45
CA LYS A 4 -2.04 -3.66 14.17
C LYS A 4 -0.65 -3.29 13.69
N ALA A 5 0.31 -3.27 14.59
CA ALA A 5 1.71 -2.99 14.33
C ALA A 5 2.58 -4.17 14.77
N THR A 6 3.58 -4.56 13.96
CA THR A 6 4.51 -5.65 14.28
C THR A 6 5.95 -5.32 13.84
N SER A 7 6.86 -5.75 14.64
CA SER A 7 8.34 -5.87 14.55
C SER A 7 9.17 -4.60 14.33
N ARG A 8 10.20 -4.51 15.16
CA ARG A 8 11.40 -3.68 14.97
C ARG A 8 12.51 -4.61 14.45
N SER A 9 13.07 -4.35 13.27
CA SER A 9 14.17 -5.15 12.73
C SER A 9 15.42 -4.31 12.46
N GLY A 10 16.58 -4.93 12.57
CA GLY A 10 17.89 -4.34 12.29
C GLY A 10 18.20 -4.33 10.79
N SER A 11 19.10 -3.43 10.41
CA SER A 11 19.54 -3.06 9.06
C SER A 11 19.88 -4.23 8.12
N ALA A 12 19.45 -4.11 6.84
CA ALA A 12 19.98 -4.88 5.71
C ALA A 12 20.46 -3.91 4.62
N ASP A 13 21.74 -4.06 4.25
CA ASP A 13 22.42 -3.32 3.20
C ASP A 13 21.94 -3.75 1.80
N GLY A 14 21.71 -2.80 0.88
CA GLY A 14 21.70 -3.08 -0.55
C GLY A 14 20.58 -2.53 -1.43
N ALA A 15 19.59 -1.78 -0.91
CA ALA A 15 18.58 -1.11 -1.75
C ALA A 15 19.08 0.29 -2.19
N PRO A 16 18.65 0.82 -3.39
CA PRO A 16 19.00 2.18 -3.78
C PRO A 16 18.56 3.15 -2.68
N ALA A 17 19.43 4.12 -2.35
CA ALA A 17 19.21 5.07 -1.27
C ALA A 17 17.91 5.85 -1.49
N ARG A 18 16.82 5.36 -0.92
CA ARG A 18 15.55 6.10 -0.85
C ARG A 18 15.76 7.33 0.05
N SER A 19 15.21 8.47 -0.35
CA SER A 19 15.15 9.63 0.55
C SER A 19 14.49 9.19 1.85
N GLN A 20 15.17 9.29 2.98
CA GLN A 20 14.66 8.79 4.28
C GLN A 20 13.41 9.51 4.78
N THR A 21 12.99 10.58 4.11
CA THR A 21 11.84 11.40 4.48
C THR A 21 10.82 11.42 3.35
N GLY A 22 9.63 10.88 3.58
CA GLY A 22 8.51 10.90 2.64
C GLY A 22 7.75 9.59 2.57
N LEU A 23 6.63 9.62 1.85
CA LEU A 23 5.70 8.50 1.71
C LEU A 23 5.41 8.23 0.23
N SER A 24 5.79 7.05 -0.27
CA SER A 24 5.38 6.53 -1.58
C SER A 24 4.10 5.72 -1.41
N ILE A 25 3.03 6.11 -2.11
CA ILE A 25 1.75 5.39 -2.11
C ILE A 25 1.71 4.53 -3.38
N VAL A 26 1.80 3.22 -3.23
CA VAL A 26 1.74 2.26 -4.34
C VAL A 26 0.30 1.78 -4.52
N VAL A 27 -0.22 2.00 -5.73
CA VAL A 27 -1.62 1.71 -6.08
C VAL A 27 -1.66 0.84 -7.32
N PRO A 28 -1.92 -0.47 -7.20
CA PRO A 28 -2.20 -1.32 -8.34
C PRO A 28 -3.57 -0.98 -8.91
N VAL A 29 -3.67 -0.87 -10.24
CA VAL A 29 -4.91 -0.59 -10.97
C VAL A 29 -5.10 -1.58 -12.11
N PHE A 30 -6.35 -2.00 -12.35
CA PHE A 30 -6.70 -2.88 -13.45
C PHE A 30 -8.15 -2.63 -13.90
N ASN A 31 -8.36 -2.05 -15.09
CA ASN A 31 -9.66 -1.66 -15.63
C ASN A 31 -10.43 -0.70 -14.69
N GLU A 32 -9.77 0.36 -14.22
CA GLU A 32 -10.29 1.33 -13.25
C GLU A 32 -10.44 2.75 -13.85
N ALA A 33 -10.44 2.89 -15.17
CA ALA A 33 -10.48 4.20 -15.86
C ALA A 33 -11.58 5.13 -15.32
N ALA A 34 -12.77 4.60 -15.05
CA ALA A 34 -13.93 5.39 -14.62
C ALA A 34 -13.80 5.98 -13.20
N GLY A 35 -13.06 5.33 -12.31
CA GLY A 35 -12.91 5.69 -10.89
C GLY A 35 -11.63 6.43 -10.54
N LEU A 36 -10.59 6.28 -11.37
CA LEU A 36 -9.22 6.63 -11.05
C LEU A 36 -9.02 8.14 -10.77
N ALA A 37 -9.64 9.02 -11.53
CA ALA A 37 -9.53 10.46 -11.30
C ALA A 37 -10.10 10.86 -9.93
N ARG A 38 -11.29 10.37 -9.58
CA ARG A 38 -11.90 10.62 -8.26
C ARG A 38 -11.07 10.03 -7.11
N PHE A 39 -10.47 8.88 -7.33
CA PHE A 39 -9.57 8.28 -6.36
C PHE A 39 -8.33 9.15 -6.16
N HIS A 40 -7.74 9.65 -7.25
CA HIS A 40 -6.58 10.54 -7.22
C HIS A 40 -6.87 11.83 -6.45
N ASP A 41 -8.03 12.47 -6.68
CA ASP A 41 -8.43 13.68 -5.94
C ASP A 41 -8.38 13.46 -4.42
N ARG A 42 -8.85 12.30 -3.95
CA ARG A 42 -8.77 11.94 -2.52
C ARG A 42 -7.34 11.75 -2.03
N LEU A 43 -6.45 11.19 -2.85
CA LEU A 43 -5.04 11.08 -2.50
C LEU A 43 -4.37 12.45 -2.41
N VAL A 44 -4.71 13.38 -3.29
CA VAL A 44 -4.23 14.76 -3.25
C VAL A 44 -4.64 15.44 -1.93
N GLU A 45 -5.88 15.24 -1.47
CA GLU A 45 -6.32 15.75 -0.17
C GLU A 45 -5.50 15.16 0.99
N VAL A 46 -5.25 13.85 0.97
CA VAL A 46 -4.40 13.17 1.96
C VAL A 46 -2.98 13.74 1.94
N ALA A 47 -2.38 13.86 0.76
CA ALA A 47 -1.01 14.38 0.61
C ALA A 47 -0.90 15.82 1.14
N ARG A 48 -1.88 16.69 0.83
CA ARG A 48 -1.95 18.06 1.37
C ARG A 48 -2.03 18.08 2.90
N ALA A 49 -2.86 17.21 3.48
CA ALA A 49 -3.00 17.11 4.93
C ALA A 49 -1.70 16.64 5.58
N LEU A 50 -1.04 15.62 5.04
CA LEU A 50 0.24 15.12 5.54
C LEU A 50 1.36 16.17 5.40
N GLN A 51 1.42 16.87 4.28
CA GLN A 51 2.39 17.96 4.08
C GLN A 51 2.16 19.08 5.08
N LYS A 52 0.90 19.51 5.29
CA LYS A 52 0.55 20.59 6.22
C LYS A 52 0.81 20.22 7.68
N ASN A 53 0.38 19.04 8.09
CA ASN A 53 0.38 18.65 9.51
C ASN A 53 1.71 18.05 9.96
N ARG A 54 2.47 17.42 9.06
CA ARG A 54 3.68 16.66 9.38
C ARG A 54 4.90 17.02 8.55
N GLY A 55 4.78 17.96 7.59
CA GLY A 55 5.85 18.29 6.63
C GLY A 55 6.24 17.10 5.72
N LEU A 56 5.39 16.09 5.60
CA LEU A 56 5.70 14.85 4.91
C LEU A 56 5.44 14.98 3.41
N LYS A 57 6.49 14.83 2.59
CA LYS A 57 6.37 14.78 1.13
C LYS A 57 5.74 13.45 0.71
N CYS A 58 4.84 13.47 -0.28
CA CYS A 58 4.18 12.28 -0.81
C CYS A 58 4.39 12.14 -2.32
N GLU A 59 4.44 10.90 -2.79
CA GLU A 59 4.29 10.53 -4.19
C GLU A 59 3.29 9.38 -4.32
N VAL A 60 2.70 9.22 -5.52
CA VAL A 60 1.90 8.04 -5.88
C VAL A 60 2.54 7.31 -7.04
N VAL A 61 2.59 5.98 -6.94
CA VAL A 61 3.05 5.08 -7.98
C VAL A 61 1.85 4.23 -8.40
N TYR A 62 1.20 4.62 -9.51
CA TYR A 62 0.18 3.81 -10.13
C TYR A 62 0.83 2.69 -10.95
N VAL A 63 0.42 1.47 -10.70
CA VAL A 63 0.88 0.31 -11.48
C VAL A 63 -0.31 -0.29 -12.21
N ASP A 64 -0.38 -0.01 -13.50
CA ASP A 64 -1.38 -0.59 -14.39
C ASP A 64 -1.00 -2.04 -14.71
N ASP A 65 -1.78 -2.98 -14.19
CA ASP A 65 -1.57 -4.42 -14.35
C ASP A 65 -2.14 -4.93 -15.70
N GLY A 66 -1.79 -4.23 -16.79
CA GLY A 66 -2.17 -4.61 -18.15
C GLY A 66 -3.66 -4.43 -18.43
N SER A 67 -4.22 -3.27 -18.08
CA SER A 67 -5.62 -2.90 -18.35
C SER A 67 -5.94 -2.97 -19.83
N ARG A 68 -7.23 -3.23 -20.13
CA ARG A 68 -7.78 -3.26 -21.48
C ARG A 68 -8.61 -2.03 -21.83
N ASP A 69 -8.90 -1.21 -20.83
CA ASP A 69 -9.58 0.08 -20.93
C ASP A 69 -8.57 1.25 -20.90
N ASP A 70 -9.05 2.47 -20.80
CA ASP A 70 -8.22 3.69 -20.80
C ASP A 70 -7.52 3.97 -19.46
N THR A 71 -7.44 3.01 -18.54
CA THR A 71 -6.84 3.19 -17.20
C THR A 71 -5.45 3.80 -17.27
N PHE A 72 -4.57 3.28 -18.13
CA PHE A 72 -3.21 3.79 -18.29
C PHE A 72 -3.17 5.24 -18.81
N ALA A 73 -4.00 5.54 -19.82
CA ALA A 73 -4.09 6.88 -20.38
C ALA A 73 -4.61 7.88 -19.34
N VAL A 74 -5.64 7.51 -18.58
CA VAL A 74 -6.19 8.32 -17.48
C VAL A 74 -5.14 8.54 -16.41
N ALA A 75 -4.41 7.50 -15.97
CA ALA A 75 -3.36 7.62 -14.97
C ALA A 75 -2.27 8.62 -15.38
N LYS A 76 -1.83 8.58 -16.64
CA LYS A 76 -0.83 9.51 -17.19
C LYS A 76 -1.30 10.96 -17.28
N ALA A 77 -2.59 11.19 -17.36
CA ALA A 77 -3.17 12.53 -17.46
C ALA A 77 -3.50 13.14 -16.08
N LEU A 78 -3.28 12.43 -14.98
CA LEU A 78 -3.56 12.93 -13.63
C LEU A 78 -2.64 14.12 -13.28
N PRO A 79 -3.15 15.14 -12.56
CA PRO A 79 -2.36 16.28 -12.14
C PRO A 79 -1.30 15.90 -11.09
N ALA A 80 -0.08 16.50 -11.19
CA ALA A 80 1.06 16.17 -10.34
C ALA A 80 1.61 17.36 -9.54
N ASP A 81 0.80 18.39 -9.30
CA ASP A 81 1.20 19.65 -8.67
C ASP A 81 1.37 19.58 -7.15
N THR A 82 0.59 18.73 -6.48
CA THR A 82 0.67 18.53 -5.01
C THR A 82 1.24 17.18 -4.62
N LEU A 83 1.05 16.19 -5.48
CA LEU A 83 1.42 14.80 -5.29
C LEU A 83 2.19 14.34 -6.52
N ASP A 84 3.48 14.04 -6.37
CA ASP A 84 4.27 13.50 -7.49
C ASP A 84 3.62 12.22 -8.00
N VAL A 85 3.42 12.10 -9.32
CA VAL A 85 2.75 10.94 -9.94
C VAL A 85 3.74 10.17 -10.79
N GLN A 86 3.86 8.87 -10.53
CA GLN A 86 4.51 7.92 -11.39
C GLN A 86 3.48 6.94 -11.94
N VAL A 87 3.63 6.51 -13.19
CA VAL A 87 2.78 5.51 -13.81
C VAL A 87 3.63 4.44 -14.46
N ILE A 88 3.42 3.20 -14.04
CA ILE A 88 4.06 1.99 -14.57
C ILE A 88 2.99 1.17 -15.28
N SER A 89 3.27 0.66 -16.47
CA SER A 89 2.38 -0.28 -17.16
C SER A 89 3.08 -1.62 -17.31
N LEU A 90 2.42 -2.68 -16.86
CA LEU A 90 2.86 -4.04 -17.07
C LEU A 90 2.38 -4.55 -18.44
N SER A 91 3.16 -5.38 -19.09
CA SER A 91 2.87 -5.87 -20.45
C SER A 91 1.60 -6.74 -20.56
N ARG A 92 1.10 -7.25 -19.44
CA ARG A 92 -0.13 -8.03 -19.31
C ARG A 92 -0.55 -8.06 -17.84
N ASN A 93 -1.72 -8.59 -17.54
CA ASN A 93 -2.13 -8.87 -16.17
C ASN A 93 -1.27 -10.00 -15.58
N PHE A 94 -0.44 -9.65 -14.59
CA PHE A 94 0.39 -10.55 -13.79
C PHE A 94 -0.19 -10.78 -12.39
N GLY A 95 -1.23 -10.05 -12.03
CA GLY A 95 -1.87 -10.08 -10.72
C GLY A 95 -1.36 -9.01 -9.76
N LYS A 96 -2.20 -8.71 -8.78
CA LYS A 96 -2.01 -7.62 -7.81
C LYS A 96 -0.65 -7.66 -7.11
N GLU A 97 -0.18 -8.84 -6.70
CA GLU A 97 1.09 -8.98 -5.99
C GLU A 97 2.28 -8.56 -6.86
N ALA A 98 2.28 -8.91 -8.15
CA ALA A 98 3.31 -8.49 -9.10
C ALA A 98 3.28 -6.97 -9.30
N ALA A 99 2.10 -6.37 -9.41
CA ALA A 99 1.93 -4.93 -9.50
C ALA A 99 2.45 -4.20 -8.25
N LEU A 100 2.14 -4.71 -7.04
CA LEU A 100 2.64 -4.16 -5.78
C LEU A 100 4.18 -4.23 -5.71
N MET A 101 4.79 -5.34 -6.13
CA MET A 101 6.25 -5.48 -6.17
C MET A 101 6.88 -4.50 -7.16
N ALA A 102 6.32 -4.37 -8.37
CA ALA A 102 6.80 -3.39 -9.35
C ALA A 102 6.70 -1.95 -8.80
N GLY A 103 5.62 -1.61 -8.11
CA GLY A 103 5.47 -0.31 -7.47
C GLY A 103 6.47 -0.09 -6.34
N LEU A 104 6.75 -1.11 -5.54
CA LEU A 104 7.78 -1.07 -4.49
C LEU A 104 9.17 -0.77 -5.06
N ASP A 105 9.54 -1.42 -6.16
CA ASP A 105 10.84 -1.22 -6.81
C ASP A 105 11.01 0.20 -7.36
N HIS A 106 9.92 0.88 -7.70
CA HIS A 106 9.93 2.25 -8.25
C HIS A 106 9.64 3.33 -7.20
N ALA A 107 9.29 2.97 -5.98
CA ALA A 107 9.10 3.91 -4.88
C ALA A 107 10.41 4.66 -4.58
N ARG A 108 10.34 6.00 -4.54
CA ARG A 108 11.52 6.88 -4.37
C ARG A 108 11.66 7.42 -2.96
N LEU A 109 10.56 7.44 -2.19
CA LEU A 109 10.54 7.97 -0.83
C LEU A 109 10.73 6.86 0.20
N GLY A 110 11.02 7.24 1.45
CA GLY A 110 11.46 6.32 2.49
C GLY A 110 10.42 5.29 2.89
N ALA A 111 9.24 5.71 3.28
CA ALA A 111 8.16 4.79 3.63
C ALA A 111 7.30 4.45 2.41
N VAL A 112 6.74 3.24 2.40
CA VAL A 112 5.85 2.76 1.33
C VAL A 112 4.50 2.37 1.91
N LEU A 113 3.42 2.95 1.36
CA LEU A 113 2.05 2.58 1.66
C LEU A 113 1.46 1.81 0.47
N PHE A 114 1.05 0.57 0.68
CA PHE A 114 0.25 -0.18 -0.29
C PHE A 114 -1.23 0.13 -0.06
N MET A 115 -1.93 0.49 -1.14
CA MET A 115 -3.33 0.90 -1.08
C MET A 115 -4.08 0.46 -2.34
N ASP A 116 -5.31 -0.07 -2.18
CA ASP A 116 -6.17 -0.41 -3.31
C ASP A 116 -6.77 0.84 -3.96
N GLY A 117 -6.86 0.82 -5.31
CA GLY A 117 -7.42 1.91 -6.11
C GLY A 117 -8.95 2.04 -6.05
N ASP A 118 -9.65 1.13 -5.36
CA ASP A 118 -11.12 1.06 -5.28
C ASP A 118 -11.75 2.11 -4.36
N GLY A 119 -10.93 2.88 -3.64
CA GLY A 119 -11.38 3.94 -2.73
C GLY A 119 -12.14 3.46 -1.49
N GLN A 120 -12.10 2.17 -1.14
CA GLN A 120 -12.76 1.64 0.06
C GLN A 120 -12.09 2.06 1.38
N HIS A 121 -10.84 2.53 1.32
CA HIS A 121 -10.11 2.98 2.50
C HIS A 121 -10.30 4.48 2.72
N PRO A 122 -10.82 4.90 3.90
CA PRO A 122 -10.98 6.31 4.20
C PRO A 122 -9.61 7.00 4.37
N PRO A 123 -9.45 8.25 3.89
CA PRO A 123 -8.21 9.03 3.99
C PRO A 123 -7.65 9.14 5.41
N SER A 124 -8.52 9.19 6.42
CA SER A 124 -8.14 9.24 7.84
C SER A 124 -7.30 8.04 8.32
N LEU A 125 -7.38 6.89 7.63
CA LEU A 125 -6.54 5.73 7.95
C LEU A 125 -5.08 5.98 7.58
N VAL A 126 -4.80 6.72 6.51
CA VAL A 126 -3.42 7.02 6.09
C VAL A 126 -2.71 7.83 7.17
N ASP A 127 -3.35 8.89 7.69
CA ASP A 127 -2.77 9.71 8.76
C ASP A 127 -2.49 8.88 10.03
N ARG A 128 -3.38 7.94 10.39
CA ARG A 128 -3.17 7.03 11.52
C ARG A 128 -1.98 6.09 11.31
N LEU A 129 -1.83 5.50 10.11
CA LEU A 129 -0.69 4.63 9.80
C LEU A 129 0.62 5.43 9.85
N VAL A 130 0.62 6.64 9.29
CA VAL A 130 1.77 7.56 9.34
C VAL A 130 2.08 7.95 10.79
N GLY A 131 1.07 8.18 11.64
CA GLY A 131 1.26 8.44 13.06
C GLY A 131 1.96 7.27 13.77
N HIS A 132 1.50 6.04 13.57
CA HIS A 132 2.16 4.86 14.14
C HIS A 132 3.62 4.71 13.67
N TRP A 133 3.91 5.07 12.41
CA TRP A 133 5.28 5.06 11.91
C TRP A 133 6.14 6.15 12.54
N LEU A 134 5.71 7.43 12.47
CA LEU A 134 6.54 8.58 12.85
C LEU A 134 6.59 8.80 14.36
N ASP A 135 5.45 8.64 15.05
CA ASP A 135 5.32 9.00 16.46
C ASP A 135 5.64 7.81 17.37
N GLU A 136 5.35 6.57 16.96
CA GLU A 136 5.53 5.36 17.75
C GLU A 136 6.70 4.48 17.26
N GLY A 137 7.24 4.75 16.06
CA GLY A 137 8.44 4.10 15.51
C GLY A 137 8.24 2.66 15.04
N TYR A 138 7.01 2.28 14.66
CA TYR A 138 6.75 0.96 14.09
C TYR A 138 7.24 0.87 12.64
N ASP A 139 7.76 -0.29 12.26
CA ASP A 139 8.32 -0.54 10.93
C ASP A 139 7.30 -1.14 9.95
N VAL A 140 6.37 -1.95 10.43
CA VAL A 140 5.30 -2.56 9.63
C VAL A 140 3.96 -2.29 10.29
N ILE A 141 3.10 -1.55 9.61
CA ILE A 141 1.76 -1.18 10.09
C ILE A 141 0.73 -1.63 9.05
N TYR A 142 -0.28 -2.37 9.48
CA TYR A 142 -1.34 -2.85 8.60
C TYR A 142 -2.72 -2.75 9.26
N THR A 143 -3.76 -2.70 8.42
CA THR A 143 -5.14 -2.75 8.90
C THR A 143 -5.62 -4.19 8.98
N ALA A 144 -6.25 -4.56 10.10
CA ALA A 144 -6.95 -5.83 10.23
C ALA A 144 -8.47 -5.59 10.23
N LYS A 145 -9.21 -6.42 9.49
CA LYS A 145 -10.68 -6.41 9.54
C LYS A 145 -11.14 -6.99 10.87
N VAL A 146 -11.83 -6.20 11.69
CA VAL A 146 -12.25 -6.59 13.06
C VAL A 146 -13.44 -7.54 13.06
N HIS A 147 -14.19 -7.68 11.96
CA HIS A 147 -15.41 -8.49 11.93
C HIS A 147 -15.46 -9.45 10.75
N ARG A 148 -15.32 -10.73 11.05
CA ARG A 148 -15.74 -11.86 10.23
C ARG A 148 -16.69 -12.78 11.02
N GLU A 149 -17.73 -12.22 11.61
CA GLU A 149 -18.68 -13.02 12.39
C GLU A 149 -19.55 -13.98 11.56
N ASN A 150 -19.61 -13.81 10.23
CA ASN A 150 -20.47 -14.58 9.34
C ASN A 150 -19.75 -15.44 8.29
N GLU A 151 -18.46 -15.78 8.46
CA GLU A 151 -17.81 -16.71 7.53
C GLU A 151 -18.07 -18.16 7.94
N PRO A 152 -18.46 -19.06 6.97
CA PRO A 152 -18.65 -20.48 7.24
C PRO A 152 -17.40 -21.13 7.84
N ALA A 153 -17.58 -21.95 8.87
CA ALA A 153 -16.47 -22.60 9.61
C ALA A 153 -15.50 -23.38 8.69
N PHE A 154 -15.99 -23.95 7.61
CA PHE A 154 -15.20 -24.67 6.60
C PHE A 154 -14.16 -23.78 5.91
N ARG A 155 -14.52 -22.53 5.55
CA ARG A 155 -13.60 -21.57 4.93
C ARG A 155 -12.52 -21.10 5.91
N ARG A 156 -12.88 -20.90 7.17
CA ARG A 156 -11.93 -20.56 8.26
C ARG A 156 -10.89 -21.66 8.49
N PHE A 157 -11.30 -22.95 8.36
CA PHE A 157 -10.39 -24.06 8.53
C PHE A 157 -9.39 -24.16 7.37
N GLY A 158 -9.84 -23.99 6.12
CA GLY A 158 -8.98 -24.02 4.94
C GLY A 158 -7.94 -22.90 4.95
N VAL A 159 -8.34 -21.68 5.31
CA VAL A 159 -7.44 -20.52 5.44
C VAL A 159 -6.40 -20.75 6.55
N LYS A 160 -6.81 -21.25 7.71
CA LYS A 160 -5.87 -21.59 8.80
C LYS A 160 -4.86 -22.68 8.41
N ALA A 161 -5.31 -23.74 7.72
CA ALA A 161 -4.44 -24.80 7.26
C ALA A 161 -3.42 -24.31 6.23
N PHE A 162 -3.85 -23.45 5.27
CA PHE A 162 -2.99 -22.85 4.27
C PHE A 162 -1.91 -21.96 4.90
N TYR A 163 -2.29 -21.05 5.81
CA TYR A 163 -1.31 -20.18 6.49
C TYR A 163 -0.43 -20.96 7.47
N SER A 164 -0.91 -22.05 8.07
CA SER A 164 -0.08 -22.95 8.88
C SER A 164 1.01 -23.62 8.03
N LEU A 165 0.67 -24.02 6.80
CA LEU A 165 1.61 -24.66 5.88
C LEU A 165 2.66 -23.66 5.36
N ILE A 166 2.25 -22.45 4.97
CA ILE A 166 3.18 -21.39 4.51
C ILE A 166 4.08 -20.90 5.64
N ASN A 167 3.55 -20.77 6.85
CA ASN A 167 4.31 -20.34 8.02
C ASN A 167 5.21 -21.45 8.60
N TRP A 168 5.09 -22.68 8.10
CA TRP A 168 5.96 -23.79 8.53
C TRP A 168 7.35 -23.62 7.92
N GLY A 169 8.29 -23.12 8.73
CA GLY A 169 9.65 -22.82 8.31
C GLY A 169 9.93 -21.35 7.99
N ALA A 170 8.95 -20.48 7.99
CA ALA A 170 9.16 -19.03 7.80
C ALA A 170 9.72 -18.39 9.08
N ARG A 171 10.79 -17.59 8.95
CA ARG A 171 11.37 -16.81 10.06
C ARG A 171 10.42 -15.75 10.61
N GLN A 172 9.49 -15.27 9.80
CA GLN A 172 8.42 -14.35 10.22
C GLN A 172 7.07 -14.91 9.80
N LYS A 173 6.13 -14.97 10.76
CA LYS A 173 4.77 -15.46 10.50
C LYS A 173 3.93 -14.38 9.83
N ILE A 174 3.37 -14.69 8.65
CA ILE A 174 2.42 -13.83 7.97
C ILE A 174 1.06 -13.98 8.65
N PRO A 175 0.46 -12.92 9.22
CA PRO A 175 -0.86 -13.00 9.82
C PRO A 175 -1.92 -13.24 8.75
N ALA A 176 -2.81 -14.20 8.97
CA ALA A 176 -3.89 -14.57 8.04
C ALA A 176 -4.91 -13.44 7.75
N ASP A 177 -4.93 -12.40 8.59
CA ASP A 177 -5.84 -11.25 8.53
C ASP A 177 -5.15 -9.95 8.13
N ALA A 178 -3.90 -9.99 7.65
CA ALA A 178 -3.20 -8.80 7.16
C ALA A 178 -3.94 -8.28 5.91
N GLY A 179 -4.60 -7.13 6.05
CA GLY A 179 -5.21 -6.44 4.92
C GLY A 179 -4.13 -5.94 3.94
N ASP A 180 -4.53 -5.73 2.68
CA ASP A 180 -3.63 -5.21 1.64
C ASP A 180 -3.22 -3.75 1.88
N PHE A 181 -3.91 -3.06 2.78
CA PHE A 181 -3.60 -1.71 3.21
C PHE A 181 -2.56 -1.75 4.33
N ARG A 182 -1.30 -1.53 3.95
CA ARG A 182 -0.15 -1.61 4.87
C ARG A 182 0.90 -0.55 4.57
N LEU A 183 1.56 -0.06 5.62
CA LEU A 183 2.70 0.84 5.55
C LEU A 183 3.96 0.13 6.00
N LEU A 184 5.00 0.27 5.21
CA LEU A 184 6.36 -0.19 5.49
C LEU A 184 7.25 1.03 5.73
N SER A 185 8.00 1.05 6.82
CA SER A 185 9.02 2.08 7.07
C SER A 185 10.25 1.84 6.18
N PRO A 186 11.18 2.81 6.09
CA PRO A 186 12.46 2.61 5.37
C PRO A 186 13.33 1.48 5.93
N ARG A 187 13.01 0.99 7.12
CA ARG A 187 13.76 -0.07 7.82
C ARG A 187 13.13 -1.46 7.67
N ALA A 188 11.95 -1.55 7.03
CA ALA A 188 11.19 -2.81 6.89
C ALA A 188 11.74 -3.74 5.81
#